data_71df71caa09d2aa1d6e6e927f7466a35
#
_entry.id   71df71caa09d2aa1d6e6e927f7466a35
#
_cell.length_a   1.000
_cell.length_b   1.000
_cell.length_c   1.000
_cell.angle_alpha   90.00
_cell.angle_beta   90.00
_cell.angle_gamma   90.00
#
_symmetry.space_group_name_H-M   'P 1'
#
loop_
_entity.id
_entity.type
_entity.pdbx_description
1 polymer ?
#
loop_
_entity_poly.entity_id
_entity_poly.type
_entity_poly.pdbx_seq_one_letter_code
_entity_poly.pdbx_strand_id
1 'polypeptide(L)'
;DKIGIMGWSLGGSTAFYAAWQPIIDTLTQNGEKFAAHLPIYPGTLLKPEDNRWSDAPMHVLFGEDDDYTPLSLCKKMIDYMKPVRSVELTTYPNAHHSFDSIDPVEFIPYAIRLKDMFIDLKMDGRQIFTDENNNTFHLDSLEERMRLLKETPDILGAHAGGNWAARKQCHKDAVSFFQKQFFS
;
A
#
# COMPACT_ATOMS: atom_id res chain seq x y z
N ASP A 1 -21.29 9.07 -13.59
CA ASP A 1 -20.63 7.84 -14.01
C ASP A 1 -19.74 7.34 -12.89
N LYS A 2 -19.66 6.01 -12.70
CA LYS A 2 -18.84 5.40 -11.65
C LYS A 2 -17.49 5.02 -12.24
N ILE A 3 -16.39 5.44 -11.61
CA ILE A 3 -15.00 5.11 -11.99
C ILE A 3 -14.36 4.36 -10.81
N GLY A 4 -13.78 3.20 -11.06
CA GLY A 4 -12.94 2.48 -10.10
C GLY A 4 -11.47 2.76 -10.34
N ILE A 5 -10.65 2.60 -9.31
CA ILE A 5 -9.19 2.68 -9.41
C ILE A 5 -8.57 1.36 -8.95
N MET A 6 -7.59 0.87 -9.72
CA MET A 6 -6.75 -0.26 -9.34
C MET A 6 -5.29 0.01 -9.71
N GLY A 7 -4.39 -0.66 -9.03
CA GLY A 7 -2.97 -0.55 -9.33
C GLY A 7 -2.13 -1.53 -8.53
N TRP A 8 -0.90 -1.73 -8.94
CA TRP A 8 0.08 -2.66 -8.40
C TRP A 8 1.23 -1.91 -7.75
N SER A 9 1.77 -2.40 -6.64
CA SER A 9 2.94 -1.83 -5.98
C SER A 9 2.75 -0.32 -5.70
N LEU A 10 3.55 0.55 -6.29
CA LEU A 10 3.37 2.01 -6.22
C LEU A 10 1.99 2.45 -6.74
N GLY A 11 1.51 1.86 -7.85
CA GLY A 11 0.15 2.07 -8.33
C GLY A 11 -0.91 1.55 -7.36
N GLY A 12 -0.61 0.47 -6.63
CA GLY A 12 -1.43 -0.04 -5.53
C GLY A 12 -1.49 0.95 -4.37
N SER A 13 -0.35 1.55 -3.99
CA SER A 13 -0.32 2.64 -3.00
C SER A 13 -1.14 3.84 -3.45
N THR A 14 -1.04 4.22 -4.71
CA THR A 14 -1.86 5.29 -5.31
C THR A 14 -3.35 4.95 -5.20
N ALA A 15 -3.75 3.73 -5.58
CA ALA A 15 -5.14 3.27 -5.49
C ALA A 15 -5.65 3.23 -4.03
N PHE A 16 -4.77 2.90 -3.06
CA PHE A 16 -5.08 2.87 -1.65
C PHE A 16 -5.31 4.28 -1.09
N TYR A 17 -4.30 5.17 -1.25
CA TYR A 17 -4.35 6.52 -0.68
C TYR A 17 -5.27 7.48 -1.45
N ALA A 18 -5.68 7.18 -2.68
CA ALA A 18 -6.72 7.92 -3.38
C ALA A 18 -8.10 7.88 -2.67
N ALA A 19 -8.26 6.99 -1.67
CA ALA A 19 -9.42 6.97 -0.78
C ALA A 19 -9.27 7.91 0.44
N TRP A 20 -8.07 8.46 0.71
CA TRP A 20 -7.84 9.33 1.85
C TRP A 20 -8.49 10.70 1.64
N GLN A 21 -9.36 11.11 2.57
CA GLN A 21 -10.22 12.28 2.39
C GLN A 21 -9.44 13.58 2.16
N PRO A 22 -8.32 13.87 2.85
CA PRO A 22 -7.53 15.07 2.56
C PRO A 22 -6.97 15.14 1.14
N ILE A 23 -6.65 14.01 0.50
CA ILE A 23 -6.26 13.99 -0.92
C ILE A 23 -7.46 14.36 -1.79
N ILE A 24 -8.64 13.80 -1.52
CA ILE A 24 -9.86 14.13 -2.25
C ILE A 24 -10.17 15.62 -2.11
N ASP A 25 -10.17 16.14 -0.88
CA ASP A 25 -10.46 17.55 -0.57
C ASP A 25 -9.47 18.50 -1.26
N THR A 26 -8.21 18.08 -1.45
CA THR A 26 -7.16 18.93 -2.04
C THR A 26 -7.13 18.88 -3.56
N LEU A 27 -7.37 17.71 -4.16
CA LEU A 27 -7.16 17.49 -5.60
C LEU A 27 -8.44 17.59 -6.44
N THR A 28 -9.61 17.61 -5.79
CA THR A 28 -10.89 17.70 -6.50
C THR A 28 -11.65 18.97 -6.17
N GLN A 29 -12.41 19.50 -7.14
CA GLN A 29 -13.14 20.77 -6.94
C GLN A 29 -14.49 20.57 -6.25
N ASN A 30 -15.16 19.43 -6.51
CA ASN A 30 -16.51 19.15 -6.01
C ASN A 30 -16.55 17.86 -5.16
N GLY A 31 -15.41 17.40 -4.66
CA GLY A 31 -15.32 16.18 -3.88
C GLY A 31 -15.49 14.91 -4.71
N GLU A 32 -15.12 14.95 -6.00
CA GLU A 32 -15.15 13.76 -6.86
C GLU A 32 -14.25 12.68 -6.29
N LYS A 33 -14.76 11.47 -6.19
CA LYS A 33 -14.04 10.32 -5.63
C LYS A 33 -14.24 9.08 -6.49
N PHE A 34 -13.28 8.18 -6.42
CA PHE A 34 -13.44 6.87 -7.03
C PHE A 34 -14.57 6.08 -6.35
N ALA A 35 -15.34 5.36 -7.15
CA ALA A 35 -16.47 4.55 -6.71
C ALA A 35 -16.05 3.18 -6.12
N ALA A 36 -14.81 2.76 -6.37
CA ALA A 36 -14.24 1.53 -5.82
C ALA A 36 -12.70 1.56 -5.92
N HIS A 37 -12.00 0.93 -4.97
CA HIS A 37 -10.55 0.89 -4.87
C HIS A 37 -10.06 -0.56 -4.81
N LEU A 38 -9.14 -0.95 -5.67
CA LEU A 38 -8.52 -2.27 -5.70
C LEU A 38 -6.97 -2.16 -5.68
N PRO A 39 -6.37 -1.88 -4.52
CA PRO A 39 -4.93 -1.91 -4.36
C PRO A 39 -4.38 -3.34 -4.39
N ILE A 40 -3.32 -3.59 -5.17
CA ILE A 40 -2.65 -4.88 -5.28
C ILE A 40 -1.23 -4.71 -4.75
N TYR A 41 -0.88 -5.45 -3.70
CA TYR A 41 0.36 -5.36 -2.90
C TYR A 41 0.86 -3.92 -2.72
N PRO A 42 0.00 -3.04 -2.13
CA PRO A 42 0.36 -1.63 -1.92
C PRO A 42 1.44 -1.46 -0.85
N GLY A 43 2.30 -0.47 -1.04
CA GLY A 43 3.12 0.05 0.06
C GLY A 43 2.28 0.95 0.97
N THR A 44 1.86 0.45 2.13
CA THR A 44 1.01 1.17 3.09
C THR A 44 1.81 1.80 4.23
N LEU A 45 2.97 2.36 3.91
CA LEU A 45 3.93 2.86 4.90
C LEU A 45 3.54 4.20 5.55
N LEU A 46 2.75 5.03 4.86
CA LEU A 46 2.37 6.34 5.37
C LEU A 46 1.15 6.23 6.27
N LYS A 47 1.31 6.46 7.56
CA LYS A 47 0.20 6.54 8.51
C LYS A 47 -0.23 8.00 8.67
N PRO A 48 -1.36 8.39 8.05
CA PRO A 48 -1.81 9.77 8.14
C PRO A 48 -2.32 10.11 9.54
N GLU A 49 -2.06 11.31 10.01
CA GLU A 49 -2.59 11.86 11.26
C GLU A 49 -4.11 12.04 11.19
N ASP A 50 -4.63 12.42 10.04
CA ASP A 50 -6.07 12.51 9.77
C ASP A 50 -6.59 11.15 9.26
N ASN A 51 -7.36 10.44 10.08
CA ASN A 51 -7.91 9.13 9.75
C ASN A 51 -9.29 9.22 9.07
N ARG A 52 -9.51 10.20 8.18
CA ARG A 52 -10.72 10.29 7.35
C ARG A 52 -10.49 9.67 5.98
N TRP A 53 -11.40 8.81 5.57
CA TRP A 53 -11.32 8.06 4.31
C TRP A 53 -12.67 8.05 3.60
N SER A 54 -12.66 7.94 2.29
CA SER A 54 -13.84 7.70 1.48
C SER A 54 -14.56 6.41 1.93
N ASP A 55 -15.87 6.39 1.83
CA ASP A 55 -16.75 5.25 2.09
C ASP A 55 -16.82 4.25 0.91
N ALA A 56 -16.20 4.58 -0.24
CA ALA A 56 -16.18 3.72 -1.42
C ALA A 56 -15.54 2.35 -1.10
N PRO A 57 -16.09 1.23 -1.58
CA PRO A 57 -15.55 -0.10 -1.32
C PRO A 57 -14.06 -0.21 -1.65
N MET A 58 -13.28 -0.83 -0.74
CA MET A 58 -11.87 -1.11 -0.95
C MET A 58 -11.58 -2.59 -0.69
N HIS A 59 -10.93 -3.24 -1.63
CA HIS A 59 -10.47 -4.62 -1.51
C HIS A 59 -8.97 -4.69 -1.83
N VAL A 60 -8.16 -5.04 -0.85
CA VAL A 60 -6.71 -5.18 -1.00
C VAL A 60 -6.38 -6.62 -1.35
N LEU A 61 -5.54 -6.83 -2.37
CA LEU A 61 -5.04 -8.15 -2.77
C LEU A 61 -3.54 -8.21 -2.48
N PHE A 62 -3.06 -9.26 -1.78
CA PHE A 62 -1.70 -9.27 -1.24
C PHE A 62 -1.03 -10.65 -1.31
N GLY A 63 0.28 -10.68 -1.56
CA GLY A 63 1.10 -11.88 -1.40
C GLY A 63 1.48 -12.12 0.06
N GLU A 64 1.42 -13.37 0.55
CA GLU A 64 1.74 -13.67 1.95
C GLU A 64 3.25 -13.58 2.25
N ASP A 65 4.09 -13.85 1.24
CA ASP A 65 5.56 -13.84 1.34
C ASP A 65 6.17 -12.53 0.80
N ASP A 66 5.36 -11.47 0.65
CA ASP A 66 5.86 -10.16 0.22
C ASP A 66 6.69 -9.51 1.33
N ASP A 67 8.00 -9.53 1.14
CA ASP A 67 8.99 -8.91 2.02
C ASP A 67 9.45 -7.52 1.51
N TYR A 68 8.97 -7.10 0.34
CA TYR A 68 9.24 -5.76 -0.20
C TYR A 68 8.28 -4.72 0.39
N THR A 69 6.97 -5.00 0.31
CA THR A 69 5.90 -4.24 0.97
C THR A 69 5.18 -5.17 1.95
N PRO A 70 5.64 -5.28 3.21
CA PRO A 70 5.21 -6.40 4.07
C PRO A 70 3.71 -6.39 4.36
N LEU A 71 3.08 -7.56 4.22
CA LEU A 71 1.66 -7.79 4.53
C LEU A 71 1.30 -7.38 5.98
N SER A 72 2.23 -7.55 6.92
CA SER A 72 2.04 -7.13 8.32
C SER A 72 1.77 -5.64 8.44
N LEU A 73 2.50 -4.81 7.69
CA LEU A 73 2.29 -3.36 7.66
C LEU A 73 0.92 -3.00 7.07
N CYS A 74 0.51 -3.70 6.00
CA CYS A 74 -0.82 -3.52 5.43
C CYS A 74 -1.94 -3.88 6.41
N LYS A 75 -1.79 -4.98 7.14
CA LYS A 75 -2.74 -5.38 8.20
C LYS A 75 -2.83 -4.33 9.30
N LYS A 76 -1.70 -3.80 9.78
CA LYS A 76 -1.67 -2.69 10.76
C LYS A 76 -2.37 -1.44 10.24
N MET A 77 -2.21 -1.10 8.95
CA MET A 77 -2.91 0.03 8.33
C MET A 77 -4.42 -0.21 8.27
N ILE A 78 -4.85 -1.41 7.89
CA ILE A 78 -6.27 -1.79 7.88
C ILE A 78 -6.85 -1.70 9.29
N ASP A 79 -6.13 -2.15 10.32
CA ASP A 79 -6.56 -2.04 11.72
C ASP A 79 -6.66 -0.57 12.18
N TYR A 80 -5.74 0.28 11.74
CA TYR A 80 -5.82 1.73 11.97
C TYR A 80 -7.08 2.35 11.35
N MET A 81 -7.51 1.87 10.19
CA MET A 81 -8.70 2.36 9.49
C MET A 81 -10.03 1.82 10.04
N LYS A 82 -10.03 0.68 10.75
CA LYS A 82 -11.25 -0.01 11.25
C LYS A 82 -12.28 0.89 11.95
N PRO A 83 -11.91 1.90 12.78
CA PRO A 83 -12.89 2.76 13.44
C PRO A 83 -13.74 3.60 12.48
N VAL A 84 -13.28 3.81 11.25
CA VAL A 84 -13.88 4.73 10.28
C VAL A 84 -14.38 4.04 9.01
N ARG A 85 -13.79 2.89 8.65
CA ARG A 85 -14.22 2.10 7.49
C ARG A 85 -13.76 0.65 7.56
N SER A 86 -14.47 -0.23 6.84
CA SER A 86 -13.98 -1.59 6.57
C SER A 86 -13.17 -1.65 5.28
N VAL A 87 -12.18 -2.55 5.25
CA VAL A 87 -11.37 -2.87 4.08
C VAL A 87 -11.36 -4.39 3.94
N GLU A 88 -11.73 -4.90 2.76
CA GLU A 88 -11.55 -6.32 2.42
C GLU A 88 -10.07 -6.59 2.14
N LEU A 89 -9.57 -7.74 2.60
CA LEU A 89 -8.21 -8.22 2.33
C LEU A 89 -8.25 -9.68 1.88
N THR A 90 -7.71 -9.95 0.71
CA THR A 90 -7.44 -11.31 0.25
C THR A 90 -5.93 -11.51 0.15
N THR A 91 -5.45 -12.66 0.66
CA THR A 91 -4.03 -13.01 0.61
C THR A 91 -3.81 -14.27 -0.23
N TYR A 92 -2.64 -14.34 -0.86
CA TYR A 92 -2.22 -15.45 -1.71
C TYR A 92 -0.98 -16.14 -1.14
N PRO A 93 -1.05 -17.44 -0.84
CA PRO A 93 0.09 -18.16 -0.26
C PRO A 93 1.25 -18.29 -1.25
N ASN A 94 2.47 -18.30 -0.71
CA ASN A 94 3.72 -18.44 -1.47
C ASN A 94 3.86 -17.37 -2.60
N ALA A 95 3.31 -16.21 -2.42
CA ALA A 95 3.33 -15.11 -3.36
C ALA A 95 4.17 -13.94 -2.80
N HIS A 96 5.25 -13.61 -3.49
CA HIS A 96 6.11 -12.47 -3.22
C HIS A 96 5.58 -11.19 -3.87
N HIS A 97 6.32 -10.09 -3.71
CA HIS A 97 6.06 -8.86 -4.47
C HIS A 97 6.05 -9.13 -5.97
N SER A 98 5.19 -8.47 -6.73
CA SER A 98 5.02 -8.69 -8.17
C SER A 98 4.62 -10.14 -8.54
N PHE A 99 3.85 -10.81 -7.70
CA PHE A 99 3.38 -12.18 -7.95
C PHE A 99 2.59 -12.36 -9.25
N ASP A 100 2.11 -11.28 -9.84
CA ASP A 100 1.43 -11.25 -11.13
C ASP A 100 2.40 -11.17 -12.33
N SER A 101 3.73 -11.07 -12.10
CA SER A 101 4.75 -11.20 -13.13
C SER A 101 4.81 -12.61 -13.72
N ILE A 102 5.45 -12.73 -14.87
CA ILE A 102 5.84 -14.03 -15.49
C ILE A 102 7.28 -14.42 -15.14
N ASP A 103 8.05 -13.49 -14.58
CA ASP A 103 9.46 -13.71 -14.24
C ASP A 103 9.57 -14.60 -12.98
N PRO A 104 10.62 -15.39 -12.85
CA PRO A 104 10.85 -16.17 -11.64
C PRO A 104 11.06 -15.25 -10.42
N VAL A 105 10.84 -15.79 -9.23
CA VAL A 105 11.16 -15.07 -7.99
C VAL A 105 12.67 -14.92 -7.89
N GLU A 106 13.13 -13.67 -7.74
CA GLU A 106 14.54 -13.31 -7.59
C GLU A 106 14.74 -12.40 -6.37
N PHE A 107 15.92 -12.50 -5.75
CA PHE A 107 16.34 -11.56 -4.72
C PHE A 107 16.95 -10.32 -5.35
N ILE A 108 16.46 -9.15 -4.99
CA ILE A 108 16.89 -7.84 -5.49
C ILE A 108 17.68 -7.14 -4.38
N PRO A 109 19.02 -7.19 -4.38
CA PRO A 109 19.83 -6.77 -3.24
C PRO A 109 19.83 -5.26 -2.96
N TYR A 110 19.44 -4.45 -3.94
CA TYR A 110 19.34 -2.99 -3.83
C TYR A 110 17.91 -2.48 -3.65
N ALA A 111 16.93 -3.35 -3.59
CA ALA A 111 15.56 -2.94 -3.32
C ALA A 111 15.45 -2.39 -1.89
N ILE A 112 14.87 -1.22 -1.76
CA ILE A 112 14.55 -0.65 -0.44
C ILE A 112 13.24 -1.27 0.01
N ARG A 113 13.31 -2.25 0.91
CA ARG A 113 12.12 -2.86 1.48
C ARG A 113 11.54 -1.99 2.59
N LEU A 114 10.23 -1.96 2.66
CA LEU A 114 9.55 -1.30 3.76
C LEU A 114 9.72 -2.13 5.04
N LYS A 115 10.06 -1.46 6.14
CA LYS A 115 9.99 -2.09 7.46
C LYS A 115 8.54 -2.18 7.93
N ASP A 116 8.30 -3.03 8.94
CA ASP A 116 7.00 -3.15 9.60
C ASP A 116 6.73 -1.97 10.56
N MET A 117 7.11 -0.77 10.15
CA MET A 117 6.97 0.48 10.88
C MET A 117 6.43 1.57 9.97
N PHE A 118 5.56 2.41 10.53
CA PHE A 118 4.98 3.51 9.79
C PHE A 118 5.90 4.73 9.73
N ILE A 119 5.71 5.49 8.65
CA ILE A 119 6.10 6.90 8.56
C ILE A 119 4.84 7.70 8.91
N ASP A 120 4.88 8.47 9.98
CA ASP A 120 3.79 9.37 10.34
C ASP A 120 3.70 10.51 9.33
N LEU A 121 2.55 10.63 8.67
CA LEU A 121 2.23 11.73 7.76
C LEU A 121 1.40 12.78 8.50
N LYS A 122 1.99 13.93 8.76
CA LYS A 122 1.34 15.05 9.45
C LYS A 122 0.42 15.84 8.53
N MET A 123 -0.53 16.58 9.10
CA MET A 123 -1.46 17.42 8.35
C MET A 123 -0.77 18.52 7.53
N ASP A 124 0.41 18.95 7.95
CA ASP A 124 1.24 19.92 7.22
C ASP A 124 2.16 19.28 6.15
N GLY A 125 2.02 17.97 5.91
CA GLY A 125 2.76 17.20 4.92
C GLY A 125 4.10 16.66 5.40
N ARG A 126 4.55 16.98 6.63
CA ARG A 126 5.80 16.42 7.18
C ARG A 126 5.70 14.91 7.33
N GLN A 127 6.79 14.23 6.99
CA GLN A 127 6.96 12.80 7.10
C GLN A 127 7.98 12.48 8.18
N ILE A 128 7.53 11.80 9.24
CA ILE A 128 8.36 11.52 10.42
C ILE A 128 8.46 10.00 10.59
N PHE A 129 9.67 9.47 10.56
CA PHE A 129 9.96 8.08 10.87
C PHE A 129 10.69 8.00 12.21
N THR A 130 10.24 7.10 13.09
CA THR A 130 10.91 6.79 14.35
C THR A 130 11.29 5.32 14.36
N ASP A 131 12.57 5.03 14.53
CA ASP A 131 13.07 3.66 14.57
C ASP A 131 12.85 2.99 15.95
N GLU A 132 13.24 1.72 16.06
CA GLU A 132 13.13 0.91 17.28
C GLU A 132 13.96 1.46 18.45
N ASN A 133 14.98 2.26 18.17
CA ASN A 133 15.86 2.90 19.15
C ASN A 133 15.38 4.29 19.54
N ASN A 134 14.20 4.72 19.08
CA ASN A 134 13.63 6.06 19.21
C ASN A 134 14.42 7.17 18.49
N ASN A 135 15.25 6.85 17.50
CA ASN A 135 15.82 7.85 16.62
C ASN A 135 14.74 8.35 15.66
N THR A 136 14.64 9.68 15.53
CA THR A 136 13.64 10.32 14.68
C THR A 136 14.30 10.90 13.43
N PHE A 137 13.66 10.65 12.27
CA PHE A 137 14.09 11.11 10.96
C PHE A 137 12.97 11.93 10.33
N HIS A 138 13.29 13.16 9.91
CA HIS A 138 12.38 14.05 9.21
C HIS A 138 12.59 13.87 7.69
N LEU A 139 11.76 13.03 7.06
CA LEU A 139 11.97 12.57 5.68
C LEU A 139 11.63 13.61 4.60
N ASP A 140 11.42 14.86 4.98
CA ASP A 140 11.16 15.97 4.09
C ASP A 140 12.42 16.41 3.33
N SER A 141 13.62 16.15 3.89
CA SER A 141 14.90 16.48 3.29
C SER A 141 15.62 15.26 2.71
N LEU A 142 16.40 15.47 1.63
CA LEU A 142 17.24 14.43 1.05
C LEU A 142 18.31 13.97 2.05
N GLU A 143 18.86 14.89 2.84
CA GLU A 143 19.89 14.59 3.84
C GLU A 143 19.38 13.58 4.88
N GLU A 144 18.19 13.80 5.43
CA GLU A 144 17.57 12.90 6.42
C GLU A 144 17.22 11.53 5.82
N ARG A 145 16.77 11.49 4.56
CA ARG A 145 16.55 10.22 3.85
C ARG A 145 17.84 9.44 3.64
N MET A 146 18.94 10.12 3.28
CA MET A 146 20.24 9.49 3.15
C MET A 146 20.82 9.05 4.50
N ARG A 147 20.55 9.82 5.58
CA ARG A 147 20.91 9.43 6.95
C ARG A 147 20.18 8.14 7.33
N LEU A 148 18.87 8.06 7.11
CA LEU A 148 18.07 6.86 7.38
C LEU A 148 18.65 5.64 6.66
N LEU A 149 18.91 5.73 5.34
CA LEU A 149 19.50 4.63 4.57
C LEU A 149 20.84 4.16 5.11
N LYS A 150 21.67 5.09 5.60
CA LYS A 150 22.99 4.80 6.17
C LYS A 150 22.89 4.13 7.54
N GLU A 151 21.96 4.59 8.38
CA GLU A 151 21.80 4.13 9.76
C GLU A 151 20.94 2.85 9.87
N THR A 152 20.21 2.51 8.78
CA THR A 152 19.34 1.32 8.72
C THR A 152 19.64 0.45 7.49
N PRO A 153 20.85 -0.13 7.37
CA PRO A 153 21.24 -0.90 6.17
C PRO A 153 20.42 -2.18 5.95
N ASP A 154 19.75 -2.66 6.97
CA ASP A 154 18.85 -3.84 6.95
C ASP A 154 17.53 -3.61 6.18
N ILE A 155 17.29 -2.40 5.68
CA ILE A 155 16.17 -2.11 4.76
C ILE A 155 16.50 -2.42 3.29
N LEU A 156 17.69 -2.95 3.00
CA LEU A 156 18.05 -3.35 1.65
C LEU A 156 17.84 -4.85 1.43
N GLY A 157 17.36 -5.17 0.24
CA GLY A 157 17.13 -6.54 -0.22
C GLY A 157 15.70 -7.01 0.00
N ALA A 158 15.06 -7.42 -1.11
CA ALA A 158 13.72 -7.99 -1.11
C ALA A 158 13.55 -8.99 -2.26
N HIS A 159 12.54 -9.84 -2.16
CA HIS A 159 12.19 -10.78 -3.23
C HIS A 159 11.03 -10.23 -4.06
N ALA A 160 11.11 -10.42 -5.37
CA ALA A 160 10.02 -10.13 -6.29
C ALA A 160 9.97 -11.16 -7.41
N GLY A 161 8.77 -11.49 -7.88
CA GLY A 161 8.60 -12.39 -9.00
C GLY A 161 7.29 -13.16 -8.97
N GLY A 162 6.99 -13.83 -10.07
CA GLY A 162 5.70 -14.41 -10.38
C GLY A 162 5.35 -15.65 -9.56
N ASN A 163 4.04 -15.75 -9.25
CA ASN A 163 3.38 -16.96 -8.78
C ASN A 163 2.14 -17.19 -9.64
N TRP A 164 2.18 -18.21 -10.50
CA TRP A 164 1.12 -18.43 -11.47
C TRP A 164 -0.27 -18.65 -10.85
N ALA A 165 -0.35 -19.35 -9.72
CA ALA A 165 -1.61 -19.61 -9.04
C ALA A 165 -2.18 -18.32 -8.44
N ALA A 166 -1.35 -17.52 -7.76
CA ALA A 166 -1.72 -16.22 -7.20
C ALA A 166 -2.15 -15.24 -8.29
N ARG A 167 -1.37 -15.14 -9.40
CA ARG A 167 -1.72 -14.32 -10.56
C ARG A 167 -3.09 -14.64 -11.11
N LYS A 168 -3.36 -15.94 -11.37
CA LYS A 168 -4.64 -16.40 -11.92
C LYS A 168 -5.81 -16.10 -10.98
N GLN A 169 -5.61 -16.29 -9.67
CA GLN A 169 -6.66 -16.02 -8.68
C GLN A 169 -6.88 -14.52 -8.50
N CYS A 170 -5.82 -13.73 -8.38
CA CYS A 170 -5.88 -12.26 -8.31
C CYS A 170 -6.68 -11.66 -9.48
N HIS A 171 -6.45 -12.14 -10.70
CA HIS A 171 -7.22 -11.68 -11.87
C HIS A 171 -8.72 -11.96 -11.71
N LYS A 172 -9.10 -13.15 -11.21
CA LYS A 172 -10.50 -13.49 -10.98
C LYS A 172 -11.13 -12.62 -9.90
N ASP A 173 -10.40 -12.41 -8.81
CA ASP A 173 -10.86 -11.61 -7.67
C ASP A 173 -11.05 -10.14 -8.07
N ALA A 174 -10.12 -9.60 -8.88
CA ALA A 174 -10.23 -8.24 -9.43
C ALA A 174 -11.48 -8.08 -10.33
N VAL A 175 -11.71 -9.02 -11.24
CA VAL A 175 -12.89 -9.00 -12.12
C VAL A 175 -14.17 -9.10 -11.28
N SER A 176 -14.23 -10.05 -10.33
CA SER A 176 -15.40 -10.25 -9.45
C SER A 176 -15.69 -9.01 -8.62
N PHE A 177 -14.65 -8.37 -8.07
CA PHE A 177 -14.80 -7.14 -7.29
C PHE A 177 -15.47 -6.04 -8.11
N PHE A 178 -14.96 -5.70 -9.30
CA PHE A 178 -15.55 -4.65 -10.11
C PHE A 178 -16.91 -5.02 -10.70
N GLN A 179 -17.14 -6.28 -11.02
CA GLN A 179 -18.48 -6.75 -11.42
C GLN A 179 -19.51 -6.50 -10.33
N LYS A 180 -19.19 -6.85 -9.07
CA LYS A 180 -20.05 -6.58 -7.91
C LYS A 180 -20.29 -5.08 -7.69
N GLN A 181 -19.29 -4.22 -7.90
CA GLN A 181 -19.43 -2.79 -7.63
C GLN A 181 -20.17 -2.01 -8.72
N PHE A 182 -20.12 -2.46 -9.96
CA PHE A 182 -20.60 -1.67 -11.09
C PHE A 182 -21.80 -2.26 -11.84
N PHE A 183 -22.04 -3.57 -11.69
CA PHE A 183 -23.06 -4.30 -12.49
C PHE A 183 -24.06 -5.09 -11.64
N SER A 184 -23.98 -5.01 -10.31
CA SER A 184 -24.94 -5.61 -9.37
C SER A 184 -26.07 -4.66 -8.98
#